data_5a859b6832e29f9cd55309c20f444721
#
_entry.id   5a859b6832e29f9cd55309c20f444721
#
_cell.length_a   1.000
_cell.length_b   1.000
_cell.length_c   1.000
_cell.angle_alpha   90.00
_cell.angle_beta   90.00
_cell.angle_gamma   90.00
#
_symmetry.space_group_name_H-M   'P 1'
#
loop_
_entity.id
_entity.type
_entity.pdbx_description
1 polymer ?
#
loop_
_entity_poly.entity_id
_entity_poly.type
_entity_poly.pdbx_seq_one_letter_code
_entity_poly.pdbx_strand_id
1 'polypeptide(L)'
;MSAPSAEEAAVLATLDNQGPALLQQVEGWSAINSGSRNLDGLARMADTLAEAFRPLGGQLSYRDPASASSVGADGRESPLLHGRNLHLVQRPEAPIRVLLTGHMDTVFAVDHPFQGVTRLDDNTINGPGVADMKGGIAVMLAALKAVEASPFAAGFGYEVILNSDEEVSSPGSAPLLAEAARRVQAGLTYEPAMPDGALAGARKGSGNFSAVIRGKAAHAGRNPQDGRNAIVAAGDLALGLATFPKRRPGLSANPARIDGGGPNNIVPDLAILRFNVRPSTTEDQRWAETAMAEIIAAVSAEHGVEIELKGGFGRPPKPLDANQRRLFDLVRACGADLGLDIGWRDTGGVCDGNNLAACGLPVVDTLGVRGGAIHSAEEFMLVDSLVERARLSALLLMRLAQGALPAAAAAAAGASA
;
A
#
# COMPACT_ATOMS: atom_id res chain seq x y z
N MET A 1 20.65 22.31 -12.08
CA MET A 1 20.67 22.25 -10.62
C MET A 1 22.08 21.94 -10.18
N SER A 2 22.50 22.40 -9.03
CA SER A 2 23.91 22.34 -8.57
C SER A 2 24.16 21.02 -7.85
N ALA A 3 25.37 20.45 -7.99
CA ALA A 3 25.84 19.34 -7.18
C ALA A 3 25.49 19.54 -5.68
N PRO A 4 25.43 18.44 -4.88
CA PRO A 4 25.19 18.57 -3.45
C PRO A 4 26.13 19.57 -2.80
N SER A 5 25.65 20.41 -1.87
CA SER A 5 26.48 21.30 -1.10
C SER A 5 27.55 20.54 -0.31
N ALA A 6 28.58 21.22 0.17
CA ALA A 6 29.62 20.60 0.98
C ALA A 6 29.04 19.93 2.24
N GLU A 7 28.01 20.54 2.86
CA GLU A 7 27.31 19.97 4.02
C GLU A 7 26.47 18.75 3.64
N GLU A 8 25.70 18.82 2.54
CA GLU A 8 24.96 17.67 2.01
C GLU A 8 25.91 16.52 1.67
N ALA A 9 27.03 16.81 0.97
CA ALA A 9 28.02 15.81 0.61
C ALA A 9 28.65 15.13 1.84
N ALA A 10 28.92 15.87 2.92
CA ALA A 10 29.42 15.30 4.16
C ALA A 10 28.45 14.31 4.79
N VAL A 11 27.15 14.60 4.79
CA VAL A 11 26.12 13.68 5.26
C VAL A 11 26.03 12.44 4.37
N LEU A 12 26.02 12.62 3.06
CA LEU A 12 25.95 11.51 2.09
C LEU A 12 27.14 10.55 2.22
N ALA A 13 28.34 11.07 2.49
CA ALA A 13 29.54 10.26 2.69
C ALA A 13 29.43 9.30 3.89
N THR A 14 28.61 9.60 4.89
CA THR A 14 28.38 8.69 6.03
C THR A 14 27.66 7.40 5.64
N LEU A 15 27.00 7.40 4.49
CA LEU A 15 26.25 6.25 3.97
C LEU A 15 27.10 5.33 3.06
N ASP A 16 28.24 5.82 2.52
CA ASP A 16 28.99 5.14 1.47
C ASP A 16 29.44 3.71 1.86
N ASN A 17 29.78 3.50 3.13
CA ASN A 17 30.26 2.22 3.64
C ASN A 17 29.20 1.41 4.42
N GLN A 18 27.92 1.81 4.36
CA GLN A 18 26.84 1.15 5.12
C GLN A 18 26.28 -0.09 4.45
N GLY A 19 26.63 -0.36 3.20
CA GLY A 19 26.07 -1.47 2.41
C GLY A 19 26.06 -2.83 3.13
N PRO A 20 27.19 -3.30 3.67
CA PRO A 20 27.23 -4.60 4.38
C PRO A 20 26.33 -4.63 5.62
N ALA A 21 26.28 -3.55 6.39
CA ALA A 21 25.44 -3.47 7.59
C ALA A 21 23.95 -3.43 7.25
N LEU A 22 23.56 -2.69 6.19
CA LEU A 22 22.20 -2.64 5.70
C LEU A 22 21.75 -4.00 5.15
N LEU A 23 22.61 -4.67 4.40
CA LEU A 23 22.33 -6.01 3.88
C LEU A 23 22.07 -6.99 5.03
N GLN A 24 22.98 -7.05 6.02
CA GLN A 24 22.82 -7.90 7.20
C GLN A 24 21.50 -7.58 7.95
N GLN A 25 21.13 -6.32 8.05
CA GLN A 25 19.87 -5.90 8.67
C GLN A 25 18.65 -6.42 7.90
N VAL A 26 18.64 -6.31 6.57
CA VAL A 26 17.55 -6.81 5.73
C VAL A 26 17.46 -8.34 5.81
N GLU A 27 18.58 -9.05 5.75
CA GLU A 27 18.63 -10.51 5.91
C GLU A 27 18.05 -10.94 7.26
N GLY A 28 18.45 -10.28 8.35
CA GLY A 28 17.92 -10.53 9.69
C GLY A 28 16.42 -10.26 9.81
N TRP A 29 15.93 -9.20 9.21
CA TRP A 29 14.50 -8.89 9.21
C TRP A 29 13.70 -9.83 8.30
N SER A 30 14.24 -10.21 7.16
CA SER A 30 13.60 -11.18 6.25
C SER A 30 13.43 -12.56 6.90
N ALA A 31 14.35 -12.96 7.79
CA ALA A 31 14.25 -14.21 8.54
C ALA A 31 13.07 -14.25 9.55
N ILE A 32 12.48 -13.10 9.87
CA ILE A 32 11.25 -13.03 10.69
C ILE A 32 10.06 -13.13 9.74
N ASN A 33 9.36 -14.28 9.73
CA ASN A 33 8.09 -14.35 9.02
C ASN A 33 7.08 -13.39 9.64
N SER A 34 6.64 -12.42 8.86
CA SER A 34 5.66 -11.40 9.22
C SER A 34 4.48 -11.38 8.24
N GLY A 35 4.03 -12.53 7.78
CA GLY A 35 2.82 -12.61 6.96
C GLY A 35 1.64 -11.89 7.63
N SER A 36 0.80 -11.19 6.87
CA SER A 36 -0.27 -10.30 7.40
C SER A 36 -1.22 -10.99 8.38
N ARG A 37 -1.27 -12.33 8.39
CA ARG A 37 -2.09 -13.13 9.33
C ARG A 37 -1.30 -13.80 10.43
N ASN A 38 0.03 -13.67 10.43
CA ASN A 38 0.91 -14.17 11.48
C ASN A 38 1.10 -13.11 12.58
N LEU A 39 0.13 -12.98 13.48
CA LEU A 39 0.14 -11.93 14.52
C LEU A 39 1.39 -11.99 15.43
N ASP A 40 1.87 -13.19 15.76
CA ASP A 40 3.08 -13.38 16.56
C ASP A 40 4.33 -12.94 15.79
N GLY A 41 4.39 -13.23 14.50
CA GLY A 41 5.47 -12.78 13.62
C GLY A 41 5.47 -11.27 13.45
N LEU A 42 4.31 -10.67 13.26
CA LEU A 42 4.13 -9.21 13.20
C LEU A 42 4.54 -8.54 14.51
N ALA A 43 4.20 -9.10 15.66
CA ALA A 43 4.61 -8.57 16.95
C ALA A 43 6.14 -8.58 17.09
N ARG A 44 6.82 -9.71 16.76
CA ARG A 44 8.29 -9.80 16.75
C ARG A 44 8.93 -8.80 15.79
N MET A 45 8.35 -8.64 14.58
CA MET A 45 8.86 -7.68 13.60
C MET A 45 8.70 -6.25 14.10
N ALA A 46 7.55 -5.91 14.68
CA ALA A 46 7.30 -4.60 15.27
C ALA A 46 8.30 -4.26 16.40
N ASP A 47 8.59 -5.23 17.31
CA ASP A 47 9.57 -5.04 18.38
C ASP A 47 10.98 -4.85 17.82
N THR A 48 11.37 -5.63 16.82
CA THR A 48 12.67 -5.53 16.14
C THR A 48 12.83 -4.15 15.47
N LEU A 49 11.79 -3.68 14.79
CA LEU A 49 11.78 -2.35 14.17
C LEU A 49 11.78 -1.23 15.22
N ALA A 50 11.00 -1.38 16.30
CA ALA A 50 11.01 -0.42 17.41
C ALA A 50 12.41 -0.22 17.99
N GLU A 51 13.16 -1.29 18.20
CA GLU A 51 14.55 -1.21 18.64
C GLU A 51 15.47 -0.53 17.63
N ALA A 52 15.30 -0.84 16.35
CA ALA A 52 16.10 -0.25 15.27
C ALA A 52 15.86 1.27 15.09
N PHE A 53 14.62 1.73 15.31
CA PHE A 53 14.22 3.14 15.19
C PHE A 53 14.41 3.94 16.49
N ARG A 54 14.50 3.31 17.64
CA ARG A 54 14.69 3.99 18.94
C ARG A 54 15.83 5.01 18.98
N PRO A 55 17.01 4.76 18.36
CA PRO A 55 18.11 5.73 18.36
C PRO A 55 17.82 7.05 17.65
N LEU A 56 16.75 7.14 16.83
CA LEU A 56 16.33 8.39 16.22
C LEU A 56 15.77 9.39 17.23
N GLY A 57 15.44 8.93 18.45
CA GLY A 57 14.76 9.75 19.45
C GLY A 57 13.27 9.93 19.14
N GLY A 58 12.65 10.96 19.74
CA GLY A 58 11.22 11.21 19.58
C GLY A 58 10.31 10.25 20.35
N GLN A 59 9.02 10.35 20.08
CA GLN A 59 8.00 9.54 20.72
C GLN A 59 7.70 8.30 19.86
N LEU A 60 8.22 7.16 20.28
CA LEU A 60 7.93 5.86 19.67
C LEU A 60 6.77 5.19 20.41
N SER A 61 5.77 4.72 19.70
CA SER A 61 4.58 4.07 20.25
C SER A 61 4.03 2.97 19.34
N TYR A 62 3.37 2.00 19.97
CA TYR A 62 2.54 1.03 19.22
C TYR A 62 1.11 1.57 19.17
N ARG A 63 0.52 1.52 17.99
CA ARG A 63 -0.86 1.95 17.73
C ARG A 63 -1.70 0.74 17.36
N ASP A 64 -2.77 0.53 18.10
CA ASP A 64 -3.71 -0.54 17.79
C ASP A 64 -4.39 -0.30 16.44
N PRO A 65 -4.63 -1.36 15.65
CA PRO A 65 -5.34 -1.24 14.39
C PRO A 65 -6.80 -0.85 14.61
N ALA A 66 -7.38 -0.14 13.67
CA ALA A 66 -8.83 0.08 13.65
C ALA A 66 -9.55 -1.27 13.45
N SER A 67 -10.81 -1.33 13.92
CA SER A 67 -11.63 -2.53 13.76
C SER A 67 -11.88 -2.81 12.27
N ALA A 68 -11.69 -4.07 11.88
CA ALA A 68 -11.98 -4.57 10.55
C ALA A 68 -12.81 -5.85 10.64
N SER A 69 -13.54 -6.17 9.59
CA SER A 69 -14.32 -7.40 9.47
C SER A 69 -14.11 -8.07 8.12
N SER A 70 -14.42 -9.35 8.06
CA SER A 70 -14.46 -10.12 6.83
C SER A 70 -15.74 -10.94 6.73
N VAL A 71 -16.22 -11.15 5.51
CA VAL A 71 -17.38 -11.99 5.24
C VAL A 71 -16.93 -13.44 5.10
N GLY A 72 -17.47 -14.34 5.93
CA GLY A 72 -17.25 -15.78 5.85
C GLY A 72 -17.96 -16.44 4.67
N ALA A 73 -17.69 -17.72 4.46
CA ALA A 73 -18.39 -18.54 3.43
C ALA A 73 -19.88 -18.79 3.77
N ASP A 74 -20.29 -18.49 5.00
CA ASP A 74 -21.68 -18.53 5.48
C ASP A 74 -22.41 -17.19 5.31
N GLY A 75 -21.74 -16.18 4.71
CA GLY A 75 -22.26 -14.84 4.50
C GLY A 75 -22.38 -13.99 5.76
N ARG A 76 -21.74 -14.40 6.87
CA ARG A 76 -21.68 -13.64 8.11
C ARG A 76 -20.39 -12.84 8.19
N GLU A 77 -20.47 -11.67 8.79
CA GLU A 77 -19.28 -10.90 9.14
C GLU A 77 -18.67 -11.40 10.45
N SER A 78 -17.37 -11.49 10.47
CA SER A 78 -16.58 -11.78 11.67
C SER A 78 -15.43 -10.76 11.81
N PRO A 79 -15.02 -10.44 13.05
CA PRO A 79 -13.86 -9.59 13.28
C PRO A 79 -12.61 -10.14 12.59
N LEU A 80 -11.85 -9.23 11.99
CA LEU A 80 -10.57 -9.54 11.35
C LEU A 80 -9.45 -8.87 12.14
N LEU A 81 -8.57 -9.69 12.71
CA LEU A 81 -7.48 -9.19 13.54
C LEU A 81 -6.29 -8.78 12.69
N HIS A 82 -5.63 -7.70 13.09
CA HIS A 82 -4.38 -7.19 12.52
C HIS A 82 -3.36 -6.97 13.62
N GLY A 83 -2.06 -6.92 13.26
CA GLY A 83 -1.01 -6.54 14.17
C GLY A 83 -1.07 -5.05 14.54
N ARG A 84 -0.33 -4.66 15.56
CA ARG A 84 -0.17 -3.25 15.92
C ARG A 84 0.75 -2.54 14.92
N ASN A 85 0.51 -1.25 14.71
CA ASN A 85 1.34 -0.39 13.90
C ASN A 85 2.42 0.25 14.77
N LEU A 86 3.65 0.42 14.26
CA LEU A 86 4.68 1.20 14.91
C LEU A 86 4.60 2.64 14.44
N HIS A 87 4.58 3.59 15.38
CA HIS A 87 4.47 5.02 15.11
C HIS A 87 5.54 5.79 15.87
N LEU A 88 6.40 6.48 15.14
CA LEU A 88 7.41 7.40 15.67
C LEU A 88 7.06 8.83 15.28
N VAL A 89 7.08 9.75 16.24
CA VAL A 89 6.89 11.19 16.04
C VAL A 89 8.11 11.93 16.53
N GLN A 90 8.74 12.69 15.64
CA GLN A 90 9.91 13.50 15.94
C GLN A 90 9.65 14.96 15.60
N ARG A 91 9.88 15.86 16.54
CA ARG A 91 9.70 17.33 16.41
C ARG A 91 8.32 17.72 15.81
N PRO A 92 7.21 17.39 16.49
CA PRO A 92 5.85 17.61 15.95
C PRO A 92 5.52 19.10 15.72
N GLU A 93 6.26 20.00 16.40
CA GLU A 93 6.09 21.46 16.28
C GLU A 93 6.97 22.10 15.18
N ALA A 94 7.75 21.30 14.47
CA ALA A 94 8.58 21.83 13.39
C ALA A 94 7.72 22.42 12.26
N PRO A 95 8.15 23.52 11.63
CA PRO A 95 7.37 24.16 10.56
C PRO A 95 7.26 23.30 9.29
N ILE A 96 8.25 22.46 9.04
CA ILE A 96 8.27 21.49 7.94
C ILE A 96 8.18 20.11 8.54
N ARG A 97 7.17 19.33 8.13
CA ARG A 97 6.95 17.97 8.58
C ARG A 97 6.73 17.02 7.42
N VAL A 98 7.29 15.82 7.54
CA VAL A 98 7.23 14.78 6.51
C VAL A 98 6.71 13.48 7.13
N LEU A 99 5.86 12.75 6.42
CA LEU A 99 5.44 11.41 6.79
C LEU A 99 6.23 10.39 5.98
N LEU A 100 6.91 9.48 6.67
CA LEU A 100 7.56 8.33 6.07
C LEU A 100 6.74 7.08 6.40
N THR A 101 6.40 6.29 5.39
CA THR A 101 5.59 5.07 5.59
C THR A 101 6.25 3.84 4.99
N GLY A 102 5.99 2.72 5.64
CA GLY A 102 6.32 1.39 5.18
C GLY A 102 5.44 0.37 5.88
N HIS A 103 5.51 -0.88 5.42
CA HIS A 103 4.79 -1.97 6.05
C HIS A 103 5.74 -3.08 6.49
N MET A 104 5.41 -3.69 7.61
CA MET A 104 6.20 -4.78 8.18
C MET A 104 5.67 -6.15 7.78
N ASP A 105 4.45 -6.21 7.26
CA ASP A 105 3.84 -7.45 6.80
C ASP A 105 4.35 -7.87 5.43
N THR A 106 4.08 -9.13 5.07
CA THR A 106 4.36 -9.72 3.76
C THR A 106 3.20 -10.61 3.35
N VAL A 107 3.12 -10.94 2.06
CA VAL A 107 2.11 -11.89 1.54
C VAL A 107 2.36 -13.34 1.97
N PHE A 108 3.53 -13.67 2.53
CA PHE A 108 3.96 -15.05 2.78
C PHE A 108 3.45 -15.53 4.14
N ALA A 109 2.50 -16.48 4.11
CA ALA A 109 1.99 -17.12 5.32
C ALA A 109 3.08 -17.89 6.09
N VAL A 110 2.82 -18.19 7.37
CA VAL A 110 3.79 -18.86 8.25
C VAL A 110 4.19 -20.25 7.75
N ASP A 111 3.31 -20.93 7.04
CA ASP A 111 3.50 -22.25 6.44
C ASP A 111 3.94 -22.22 4.97
N HIS A 112 4.13 -21.02 4.40
CA HIS A 112 4.62 -20.88 3.03
C HIS A 112 6.07 -21.38 2.95
N PRO A 113 6.46 -22.12 1.91
CA PRO A 113 7.82 -22.68 1.78
C PRO A 113 8.93 -21.64 1.61
N PHE A 114 8.60 -20.45 1.12
CA PHE A 114 9.53 -19.35 0.91
C PHE A 114 9.77 -18.60 2.21
N GLN A 115 10.78 -19.01 3.00
CA GLN A 115 11.07 -18.48 4.34
C GLN A 115 12.51 -18.00 4.54
N GLY A 116 13.39 -18.29 3.60
CA GLY A 116 14.82 -18.00 3.73
C GLY A 116 15.31 -16.99 2.71
N VAL A 117 16.46 -16.38 3.03
CA VAL A 117 17.19 -15.52 2.10
C VAL A 117 18.24 -16.35 1.37
N THR A 118 18.33 -16.17 0.06
CA THR A 118 19.33 -16.80 -0.81
C THR A 118 20.05 -15.72 -1.60
N ARG A 119 21.38 -15.80 -1.65
CA ARG A 119 22.18 -14.95 -2.51
C ARG A 119 22.22 -15.57 -3.91
N LEU A 120 21.71 -14.85 -4.90
CA LEU A 120 21.67 -15.32 -6.29
C LEU A 120 22.98 -15.00 -7.03
N ASP A 121 23.56 -13.84 -6.77
CA ASP A 121 24.84 -13.36 -7.29
C ASP A 121 25.43 -12.30 -6.36
N ASP A 122 26.48 -11.59 -6.79
CA ASP A 122 27.16 -10.59 -5.96
C ASP A 122 26.30 -9.37 -5.64
N ASN A 123 25.27 -9.08 -6.43
CA ASN A 123 24.39 -7.93 -6.27
C ASN A 123 22.92 -8.28 -6.05
N THR A 124 22.54 -9.55 -6.03
CA THR A 124 21.13 -9.97 -5.97
C THR A 124 20.89 -10.94 -4.84
N ILE A 125 19.95 -10.59 -3.94
CA ILE A 125 19.40 -11.52 -2.95
C ILE A 125 17.93 -11.79 -3.23
N ASN A 126 17.51 -13.03 -2.99
CA ASN A 126 16.12 -13.48 -3.03
C ASN A 126 15.69 -13.81 -1.60
N GLY A 127 14.51 -13.41 -1.21
CA GLY A 127 13.98 -13.67 0.14
C GLY A 127 12.66 -12.97 0.39
N PRO A 128 11.86 -13.45 1.36
CA PRO A 128 10.54 -12.88 1.65
C PRO A 128 10.66 -11.47 2.26
N GLY A 129 10.07 -10.49 1.59
CA GLY A 129 10.07 -9.10 2.02
C GLY A 129 11.41 -8.37 1.83
N VAL A 130 12.39 -8.95 1.12
CA VAL A 130 13.67 -8.26 0.87
C VAL A 130 13.48 -6.99 0.03
N ALA A 131 12.53 -7.01 -0.90
CA ALA A 131 12.12 -5.85 -1.67
C ALA A 131 10.84 -5.22 -1.11
N ASP A 132 9.86 -6.03 -0.78
CA ASP A 132 8.50 -5.64 -0.36
C ASP A 132 8.22 -6.01 1.11
N MET A 133 8.54 -5.08 2.12
CA MET A 133 9.38 -3.92 1.85
C MET A 133 10.43 -3.69 2.95
N LYS A 134 10.99 -4.77 3.54
CA LYS A 134 12.00 -4.67 4.62
C LYS A 134 13.28 -3.96 4.16
N GLY A 135 13.67 -4.13 2.88
CA GLY A 135 14.74 -3.35 2.27
C GLY A 135 14.44 -1.86 2.22
N GLY A 136 13.20 -1.50 1.87
CA GLY A 136 12.75 -0.10 1.90
C GLY A 136 12.78 0.51 3.30
N ILE A 137 12.38 -0.25 4.33
CA ILE A 137 12.46 0.19 5.74
C ILE A 137 13.94 0.41 6.16
N ALA A 138 14.87 -0.44 5.71
CA ALA A 138 16.29 -0.26 5.98
C ALA A 138 16.85 1.00 5.33
N VAL A 139 16.47 1.28 4.08
CA VAL A 139 16.78 2.53 3.37
C VAL A 139 16.26 3.76 4.12
N MET A 140 14.99 3.74 4.51
CA MET A 140 14.35 4.79 5.31
C MET A 140 15.14 5.08 6.60
N LEU A 141 15.43 4.05 7.36
CA LEU A 141 16.14 4.15 8.63
C LEU A 141 17.55 4.70 8.46
N ALA A 142 18.29 4.22 7.46
CA ALA A 142 19.64 4.71 7.16
C ALA A 142 19.64 6.19 6.81
N ALA A 143 18.72 6.63 5.94
CA ALA A 143 18.58 8.02 5.58
C ALA A 143 18.24 8.91 6.78
N LEU A 144 17.28 8.48 7.61
CA LEU A 144 16.91 9.22 8.83
C LEU A 144 18.09 9.32 9.82
N LYS A 145 18.83 8.23 10.06
CA LYS A 145 20.02 8.26 10.94
C LYS A 145 21.09 9.24 10.44
N ALA A 146 21.34 9.26 9.14
CA ALA A 146 22.34 10.17 8.55
C ALA A 146 21.91 11.64 8.70
N VAL A 147 20.62 11.94 8.46
CA VAL A 147 20.09 13.31 8.59
C VAL A 147 20.01 13.73 10.06
N GLU A 148 19.58 12.84 10.99
CA GLU A 148 19.53 13.14 12.43
C GLU A 148 20.91 13.46 13.02
N ALA A 149 21.97 12.86 12.51
CA ALA A 149 23.35 13.19 12.91
C ALA A 149 23.90 14.48 12.31
N SER A 150 23.10 15.26 11.60
CA SER A 150 23.52 16.43 10.83
C SER A 150 22.82 17.72 11.31
N PRO A 151 23.35 18.91 10.94
CA PRO A 151 22.68 20.18 11.21
C PRO A 151 21.27 20.31 10.60
N PHE A 152 20.95 19.55 9.56
CA PHE A 152 19.64 19.58 8.89
C PHE A 152 18.51 19.07 9.78
N ALA A 153 18.80 18.25 10.79
CA ALA A 153 17.81 17.69 11.70
C ALA A 153 16.94 18.76 12.37
N ALA A 154 17.52 19.89 12.75
CA ALA A 154 16.80 20.96 13.45
C ALA A 154 15.74 21.63 12.54
N GLY A 155 15.86 21.53 11.22
CA GLY A 155 14.99 22.21 10.26
C GLY A 155 13.65 21.56 10.04
N PHE A 156 13.42 20.30 10.48
CA PHE A 156 12.18 19.57 10.20
C PHE A 156 11.79 18.59 11.27
N GLY A 157 10.50 18.25 11.28
CA GLY A 157 9.94 17.14 12.02
C GLY A 157 9.47 16.04 11.07
N TYR A 158 9.22 14.85 11.61
CA TYR A 158 8.68 13.77 10.82
C TYR A 158 7.87 12.79 11.67
N GLU A 159 7.00 12.09 10.98
CA GLU A 159 6.33 10.90 11.50
C GLU A 159 6.78 9.69 10.69
N VAL A 160 7.02 8.56 11.36
CA VAL A 160 7.22 7.26 10.71
C VAL A 160 6.08 6.36 11.12
N ILE A 161 5.39 5.77 10.15
CA ILE A 161 4.39 4.73 10.39
C ILE A 161 4.83 3.48 9.65
N LEU A 162 5.04 2.39 10.42
CA LEU A 162 5.25 1.06 9.87
C LEU A 162 4.03 0.22 10.25
N ASN A 163 3.18 -0.05 9.27
CA ASN A 163 1.93 -0.77 9.49
C ASN A 163 2.08 -2.29 9.29
N SER A 164 1.04 -3.03 9.66
CA SER A 164 1.06 -4.49 9.74
C SER A 164 0.03 -5.16 8.81
N ASP A 165 -0.58 -4.39 7.91
CA ASP A 165 -1.72 -4.86 7.11
C ASP A 165 -1.79 -4.25 5.70
N GLU A 166 -0.65 -3.78 5.17
CA GLU A 166 -0.57 -3.18 3.84
C GLU A 166 -0.98 -4.20 2.77
N GLU A 167 -0.44 -5.39 2.84
CA GLU A 167 -0.63 -6.49 1.88
C GLU A 167 -2.08 -7.00 1.80
N VAL A 168 -2.89 -6.59 2.77
CA VAL A 168 -4.33 -6.89 2.82
C VAL A 168 -5.19 -5.63 2.71
N SER A 169 -4.62 -4.56 2.12
CA SER A 169 -5.27 -3.27 1.80
C SER A 169 -5.49 -2.33 2.98
N SER A 170 -4.68 -2.42 4.02
CA SER A 170 -4.57 -1.49 5.17
C SER A 170 -5.89 -1.22 5.92
N PRO A 171 -6.79 -2.21 6.12
CA PRO A 171 -8.07 -1.92 6.75
C PRO A 171 -7.94 -1.44 8.20
N GLY A 172 -6.91 -1.90 8.93
CA GLY A 172 -6.63 -1.49 10.30
C GLY A 172 -5.78 -0.22 10.42
N SER A 173 -4.91 0.06 9.43
CA SER A 173 -3.96 1.17 9.50
C SER A 173 -4.40 2.42 8.71
N ALA A 174 -5.31 2.31 7.74
CA ALA A 174 -5.72 3.45 6.91
C ALA A 174 -6.21 4.67 7.70
N PRO A 175 -6.96 4.56 8.82
CA PRO A 175 -7.33 5.72 9.61
C PRO A 175 -6.13 6.44 10.24
N LEU A 176 -5.12 5.69 10.72
CA LEU A 176 -3.89 6.25 11.28
C LEU A 176 -3.07 6.97 10.21
N LEU A 177 -2.93 6.38 9.02
CA LEU A 177 -2.26 6.99 7.87
C LEU A 177 -2.95 8.30 7.46
N ALA A 178 -4.29 8.29 7.36
CA ALA A 178 -5.07 9.48 7.03
C ALA A 178 -4.96 10.58 8.10
N GLU A 179 -4.90 10.23 9.38
CA GLU A 179 -4.68 11.17 10.48
C GLU A 179 -3.31 11.84 10.36
N ALA A 180 -2.24 11.06 10.14
CA ALA A 180 -0.88 11.56 9.98
C ALA A 180 -0.73 12.42 8.72
N ALA A 181 -1.32 12.01 7.60
CA ALA A 181 -1.25 12.73 6.33
C ALA A 181 -1.77 14.19 6.41
N ARG A 182 -2.71 14.48 7.31
CA ARG A 182 -3.27 15.83 7.50
C ARG A 182 -2.34 16.77 8.28
N ARG A 183 -1.29 16.25 8.90
CA ARG A 183 -0.38 17.02 9.76
C ARG A 183 0.94 17.37 9.10
N VAL A 184 1.18 16.88 7.89
CA VAL A 184 2.48 16.96 7.21
C VAL A 184 2.35 17.57 5.82
N GLN A 185 3.47 17.94 5.20
CA GLN A 185 3.51 18.59 3.89
C GLN A 185 3.91 17.66 2.74
N ALA A 186 4.52 16.49 3.05
CA ALA A 186 4.89 15.48 2.06
C ALA A 186 4.83 14.07 2.66
N GLY A 187 4.51 13.09 1.83
CA GLY A 187 4.54 11.66 2.14
C GLY A 187 5.63 10.95 1.33
N LEU A 188 6.42 10.14 2.01
CA LEU A 188 7.49 9.33 1.44
C LEU A 188 7.23 7.88 1.80
N THR A 189 6.80 7.06 0.84
CA THR A 189 6.55 5.63 1.06
C THR A 189 7.69 4.82 0.43
N TYR A 190 8.14 3.80 1.13
CA TYR A 190 9.37 3.08 0.78
C TYR A 190 9.11 1.71 0.14
N GLU A 191 8.02 1.62 -0.67
CA GLU A 191 7.81 0.49 -1.56
C GLU A 191 8.99 0.28 -2.52
N PRO A 192 9.16 -0.92 -3.08
CA PRO A 192 10.25 -1.17 -4.01
C PRO A 192 10.15 -0.32 -5.27
N ALA A 193 11.30 0.24 -5.66
CA ALA A 193 11.48 0.81 -6.99
C ALA A 193 11.63 -0.31 -8.03
N MET A 194 11.35 0.01 -9.29
CA MET A 194 11.59 -0.93 -10.38
C MET A 194 13.06 -1.29 -10.49
N PRO A 195 13.45 -2.45 -11.06
CA PRO A 195 14.85 -2.87 -11.16
C PRO A 195 15.76 -1.85 -11.86
N ASP A 196 15.22 -1.08 -12.81
CA ASP A 196 15.93 0.00 -13.52
C ASP A 196 15.96 1.33 -12.76
N GLY A 197 15.39 1.37 -11.56
CA GLY A 197 15.36 2.57 -10.70
C GLY A 197 14.18 3.49 -10.92
N ALA A 198 13.31 3.23 -11.89
CA ALA A 198 12.11 4.04 -12.10
C ALA A 198 11.12 3.91 -10.92
N LEU A 199 10.40 5.01 -10.67
CA LEU A 199 9.39 5.11 -9.63
C LEU A 199 7.99 4.85 -10.19
N ALA A 200 7.04 4.51 -9.33
CA ALA A 200 5.63 4.48 -9.70
C ALA A 200 5.06 5.91 -9.79
N GLY A 201 4.49 6.26 -10.94
CA GLY A 201 3.81 7.51 -11.20
C GLY A 201 2.36 7.50 -10.71
N ALA A 202 1.41 7.53 -11.65
CA ALA A 202 0.01 7.32 -11.31
C ALA A 202 -0.25 5.86 -10.91
N ARG A 203 -1.17 5.68 -9.95
CA ARG A 203 -1.66 4.36 -9.52
C ARG A 203 -3.17 4.28 -9.68
N LYS A 204 -3.67 3.11 -10.11
CA LYS A 204 -5.10 2.84 -10.06
C LYS A 204 -5.59 2.85 -8.62
N GLY A 205 -6.91 2.96 -8.42
CA GLY A 205 -7.54 2.62 -7.16
C GLY A 205 -7.80 1.12 -7.05
N SER A 206 -8.22 0.67 -5.87
CA SER A 206 -8.64 -0.70 -5.62
C SER A 206 -9.79 -0.77 -4.63
N GLY A 207 -10.84 -1.47 -4.99
CA GLY A 207 -11.96 -1.83 -4.12
C GLY A 207 -12.13 -3.34 -4.07
N ASN A 208 -12.24 -3.88 -2.85
CA ASN A 208 -12.53 -5.28 -2.59
C ASN A 208 -13.94 -5.42 -2.05
N PHE A 209 -14.74 -6.29 -2.67
CA PHE A 209 -16.15 -6.44 -2.38
C PHE A 209 -16.55 -7.89 -2.18
N SER A 210 -17.58 -8.09 -1.34
CA SER A 210 -18.28 -9.36 -1.17
C SER A 210 -19.78 -9.09 -1.32
N ALA A 211 -20.41 -9.60 -2.38
CA ALA A 211 -21.85 -9.59 -2.52
C ALA A 211 -22.42 -10.84 -1.85
N VAL A 212 -23.13 -10.67 -0.74
CA VAL A 212 -23.85 -11.74 -0.03
C VAL A 212 -25.24 -11.83 -0.63
N ILE A 213 -25.52 -12.95 -1.30
CA ILE A 213 -26.75 -13.17 -2.06
C ILE A 213 -27.58 -14.21 -1.30
N ARG A 214 -28.78 -13.79 -0.87
CA ARG A 214 -29.72 -14.63 -0.13
C ARG A 214 -30.94 -14.90 -0.99
N GLY A 215 -31.15 -16.19 -1.26
CA GLY A 215 -32.28 -16.71 -2.01
C GLY A 215 -33.26 -17.46 -1.13
N LYS A 216 -33.84 -18.53 -1.71
CA LYS A 216 -34.80 -19.41 -1.00
C LYS A 216 -34.59 -20.84 -1.44
N ALA A 217 -34.38 -21.71 -0.47
CA ALA A 217 -34.28 -23.15 -0.73
C ALA A 217 -35.62 -23.75 -1.17
N ALA A 218 -35.56 -24.71 -2.08
CA ALA A 218 -36.70 -25.55 -2.51
C ALA A 218 -36.20 -26.89 -3.04
N HIS A 219 -37.09 -27.87 -3.14
CA HIS A 219 -36.75 -29.16 -3.74
C HIS A 219 -36.62 -29.00 -5.26
N ALA A 220 -35.41 -29.18 -5.81
CA ALA A 220 -35.08 -28.90 -7.19
C ALA A 220 -35.88 -29.69 -8.24
N GLY A 221 -36.37 -30.89 -7.88
CA GLY A 221 -37.15 -31.75 -8.78
C GLY A 221 -38.66 -31.69 -8.58
N ARG A 222 -39.16 -31.19 -7.41
CA ARG A 222 -40.62 -31.19 -7.11
C ARG A 222 -41.27 -29.83 -7.32
N ASN A 223 -40.64 -28.79 -6.79
CA ASN A 223 -41.16 -27.41 -6.76
C ASN A 223 -40.05 -26.37 -6.90
N PRO A 224 -39.21 -26.44 -7.96
CA PRO A 224 -38.11 -25.52 -8.15
C PRO A 224 -38.57 -24.05 -8.26
N GLN A 225 -39.80 -23.81 -8.73
CA GLN A 225 -40.38 -22.47 -8.85
C GLN A 225 -40.61 -21.76 -7.50
N ASP A 226 -40.67 -22.51 -6.40
CA ASP A 226 -40.80 -21.95 -5.04
C ASP A 226 -39.45 -21.44 -4.50
N GLY A 227 -38.36 -21.87 -5.14
CA GLY A 227 -36.99 -21.47 -4.82
C GLY A 227 -36.56 -20.15 -5.45
N ARG A 228 -35.45 -19.63 -4.92
CA ARG A 228 -34.71 -18.49 -5.49
C ARG A 228 -33.23 -18.86 -5.48
N ASN A 229 -32.67 -19.10 -6.66
CA ASN A 229 -31.32 -19.67 -6.77
C ASN A 229 -30.25 -18.60 -6.62
N ALA A 230 -29.58 -18.58 -5.46
CA ALA A 230 -28.53 -17.61 -5.16
C ALA A 230 -27.27 -17.81 -6.04
N ILE A 231 -26.94 -19.04 -6.47
CA ILE A 231 -25.78 -19.32 -7.31
C ILE A 231 -26.00 -18.78 -8.74
N VAL A 232 -27.19 -18.91 -9.30
CA VAL A 232 -27.50 -18.35 -10.65
C VAL A 232 -27.41 -16.83 -10.58
N ALA A 233 -28.00 -16.21 -9.57
CA ALA A 233 -27.90 -14.77 -9.35
C ALA A 233 -26.44 -14.30 -9.19
N ALA A 234 -25.59 -15.07 -8.49
CA ALA A 234 -24.15 -14.77 -8.37
C ALA A 234 -23.45 -14.85 -9.74
N GLY A 235 -23.81 -15.83 -10.57
CA GLY A 235 -23.30 -15.95 -11.94
C GLY A 235 -23.64 -14.73 -12.81
N ASP A 236 -24.90 -14.29 -12.80
CA ASP A 236 -25.35 -13.13 -13.55
C ASP A 236 -24.70 -11.83 -13.06
N LEU A 237 -24.56 -11.66 -11.75
CA LEU A 237 -23.82 -10.53 -11.18
C LEU A 237 -22.34 -10.55 -11.63
N ALA A 238 -21.69 -11.71 -11.62
CA ALA A 238 -20.32 -11.86 -12.11
C ALA A 238 -20.18 -11.52 -13.59
N LEU A 239 -21.10 -11.98 -14.43
CA LEU A 239 -21.14 -11.64 -15.86
C LEU A 239 -21.35 -10.14 -16.08
N GLY A 240 -22.26 -9.53 -15.32
CA GLY A 240 -22.48 -8.08 -15.35
C GLY A 240 -21.21 -7.29 -15.02
N LEU A 241 -20.52 -7.63 -13.94
CA LEU A 241 -19.25 -7.01 -13.54
C LEU A 241 -18.15 -7.20 -14.60
N ALA A 242 -18.08 -8.35 -15.25
CA ALA A 242 -17.11 -8.63 -16.31
C ALA A 242 -17.30 -7.73 -17.56
N THR A 243 -18.42 -7.03 -17.68
CA THR A 243 -18.64 -6.05 -18.75
C THR A 243 -17.97 -4.70 -18.50
N PHE A 244 -17.59 -4.38 -17.27
CA PHE A 244 -17.08 -3.06 -16.87
C PHE A 244 -15.90 -2.56 -17.70
N PRO A 245 -14.85 -3.36 -18.00
CA PRO A 245 -13.74 -2.90 -18.83
C PRO A 245 -14.15 -2.49 -20.26
N LYS A 246 -15.25 -3.09 -20.79
CA LYS A 246 -15.80 -2.73 -22.11
C LYS A 246 -16.64 -1.46 -22.06
N ARG A 247 -17.33 -1.22 -20.95
CA ARG A 247 -18.21 -0.05 -20.74
C ARG A 247 -17.43 1.21 -20.34
N ARG A 248 -16.33 1.02 -19.60
CA ARG A 248 -15.46 2.11 -19.11
C ARG A 248 -13.99 1.72 -19.28
N PRO A 249 -13.34 2.12 -20.39
CA PRO A 249 -11.92 1.87 -20.61
C PRO A 249 -11.05 2.43 -19.48
N GLY A 250 -10.03 1.67 -19.05
CA GLY A 250 -9.18 2.03 -17.92
C GLY A 250 -9.61 1.45 -16.57
N LEU A 251 -10.89 1.04 -16.44
CA LEU A 251 -11.39 0.30 -15.28
C LEU A 251 -11.20 -1.20 -15.47
N SER A 252 -10.81 -1.92 -14.42
CA SER A 252 -10.85 -3.38 -14.41
C SER A 252 -11.78 -3.87 -13.30
N ALA A 253 -12.51 -4.97 -13.57
CA ALA A 253 -13.32 -5.68 -12.61
C ALA A 253 -12.99 -7.17 -12.70
N ASN A 254 -12.73 -7.79 -11.57
CA ASN A 254 -12.34 -9.18 -11.49
C ASN A 254 -13.26 -9.94 -10.51
N PRO A 255 -14.32 -10.60 -11.00
CA PRO A 255 -15.00 -11.62 -10.21
C PRO A 255 -14.00 -12.73 -9.88
N ALA A 256 -13.70 -12.92 -8.59
CA ALA A 256 -12.57 -13.74 -8.19
C ALA A 256 -12.99 -15.09 -7.61
N ARG A 257 -14.11 -15.13 -6.88
CA ARG A 257 -14.55 -16.33 -6.16
C ARG A 257 -16.05 -16.30 -5.90
N ILE A 258 -16.69 -17.47 -6.00
CA ILE A 258 -18.04 -17.72 -5.51
C ILE A 258 -17.96 -18.80 -4.43
N ASP A 259 -18.44 -18.49 -3.21
CA ASP A 259 -18.69 -19.44 -2.14
C ASP A 259 -20.19 -19.73 -2.07
N GLY A 260 -20.60 -20.85 -1.51
CA GLY A 260 -22.02 -21.22 -1.33
C GLY A 260 -22.43 -22.41 -2.16
N GLY A 261 -23.72 -22.53 -2.38
CA GLY A 261 -24.31 -23.73 -3.02
C GLY A 261 -24.79 -24.77 -1.99
N GLY A 262 -25.12 -25.96 -2.48
CA GLY A 262 -25.65 -27.04 -1.66
C GLY A 262 -25.82 -28.35 -2.44
N PRO A 263 -26.54 -29.32 -1.90
CA PRO A 263 -26.83 -30.60 -2.58
C PRO A 263 -27.57 -30.38 -3.91
N ASN A 264 -27.30 -31.23 -4.90
CA ASN A 264 -27.85 -31.12 -6.25
C ASN A 264 -29.38 -31.16 -6.34
N ASN A 265 -30.05 -31.68 -5.34
CA ASN A 265 -31.51 -31.80 -5.26
C ASN A 265 -32.19 -30.63 -4.50
N ILE A 266 -31.43 -29.60 -4.12
CA ILE A 266 -31.92 -28.39 -3.43
C ILE A 266 -31.54 -27.15 -4.24
N VAL A 267 -32.48 -26.23 -4.43
CA VAL A 267 -32.19 -24.90 -4.96
C VAL A 267 -31.37 -24.14 -3.92
N PRO A 268 -30.12 -23.66 -4.24
CA PRO A 268 -29.26 -22.98 -3.26
C PRO A 268 -29.85 -21.63 -2.84
N ASP A 269 -29.83 -21.35 -1.54
CA ASP A 269 -30.35 -20.13 -0.94
C ASP A 269 -29.26 -19.16 -0.45
N LEU A 270 -27.98 -19.54 -0.62
CA LEU A 270 -26.86 -18.69 -0.26
C LEU A 270 -25.74 -18.78 -1.30
N ALA A 271 -25.23 -17.60 -1.71
CA ALA A 271 -23.97 -17.46 -2.44
C ALA A 271 -23.24 -16.19 -2.01
N ILE A 272 -21.92 -16.21 -2.03
CA ILE A 272 -21.09 -15.02 -1.81
C ILE A 272 -20.19 -14.86 -3.01
N LEU A 273 -20.39 -13.80 -3.79
CA LEU A 273 -19.48 -13.42 -4.87
C LEU A 273 -18.43 -12.42 -4.36
N ARG A 274 -17.15 -12.79 -4.44
CA ARG A 274 -16.03 -11.92 -4.12
C ARG A 274 -15.41 -11.39 -5.38
N PHE A 275 -15.16 -10.06 -5.42
CA PHE A 275 -14.61 -9.41 -6.60
C PHE A 275 -13.80 -8.17 -6.23
N ASN A 276 -12.89 -7.78 -7.15
CA ASN A 276 -12.08 -6.58 -7.05
C ASN A 276 -12.40 -5.66 -8.22
N VAL A 277 -12.46 -4.35 -7.98
CA VAL A 277 -12.63 -3.32 -9.00
C VAL A 277 -11.49 -2.31 -8.88
N ARG A 278 -10.83 -2.00 -10.01
CA ARG A 278 -9.70 -1.07 -10.07
C ARG A 278 -9.98 0.09 -11.02
N PRO A 279 -10.43 1.24 -10.52
CA PRO A 279 -10.63 2.46 -11.30
C PRO A 279 -9.30 3.18 -11.55
N SER A 280 -9.16 3.82 -12.73
CA SER A 280 -7.99 4.65 -13.04
C SER A 280 -8.10 6.06 -12.46
N THR A 281 -9.32 6.58 -12.32
CA THR A 281 -9.61 7.93 -11.84
C THR A 281 -10.72 7.91 -10.79
N THR A 282 -10.86 9.01 -10.06
CA THR A 282 -11.99 9.19 -9.13
C THR A 282 -13.34 9.21 -9.86
N GLU A 283 -13.37 9.68 -11.10
CA GLU A 283 -14.57 9.62 -11.92
C GLU A 283 -14.94 8.18 -12.29
N ASP A 284 -13.93 7.35 -12.65
CA ASP A 284 -14.14 5.92 -12.90
C ASP A 284 -14.63 5.19 -11.65
N GLN A 285 -14.14 5.58 -10.47
CA GLN A 285 -14.61 5.02 -9.20
C GLN A 285 -16.10 5.32 -8.98
N ARG A 286 -16.52 6.58 -9.12
CA ARG A 286 -17.94 6.97 -8.97
C ARG A 286 -18.83 6.26 -9.98
N TRP A 287 -18.36 6.15 -11.23
CA TRP A 287 -19.06 5.40 -12.26
C TRP A 287 -19.22 3.91 -11.87
N ALA A 288 -18.16 3.29 -11.35
CA ALA A 288 -18.20 1.90 -10.91
C ALA A 288 -19.18 1.69 -9.74
N GLU A 289 -19.20 2.60 -8.76
CA GLU A 289 -20.14 2.57 -7.63
C GLU A 289 -21.59 2.61 -8.13
N THR A 290 -21.90 3.51 -9.05
CA THR A 290 -23.24 3.61 -9.67
C THR A 290 -23.58 2.36 -10.47
N ALA A 291 -22.68 1.89 -11.32
CA ALA A 291 -22.91 0.73 -12.18
C ALA A 291 -23.05 -0.58 -11.38
N MET A 292 -22.32 -0.72 -10.27
CA MET A 292 -22.49 -1.85 -9.33
C MET A 292 -23.89 -1.82 -8.71
N ALA A 293 -24.34 -0.65 -8.22
CA ALA A 293 -25.66 -0.53 -7.63
C ALA A 293 -26.78 -0.88 -8.64
N GLU A 294 -26.66 -0.43 -9.88
CA GLU A 294 -27.62 -0.74 -10.96
C GLU A 294 -27.68 -2.24 -11.26
N ILE A 295 -26.52 -2.90 -11.42
CA ILE A 295 -26.48 -4.34 -11.72
C ILE A 295 -27.02 -5.14 -10.54
N ILE A 296 -26.66 -4.78 -9.31
CA ILE A 296 -27.15 -5.45 -8.09
C ILE A 296 -28.68 -5.36 -8.03
N ALA A 297 -29.24 -4.17 -8.27
CA ALA A 297 -30.69 -3.98 -8.27
C ALA A 297 -31.39 -4.81 -9.37
N ALA A 298 -30.81 -4.85 -10.57
CA ALA A 298 -31.35 -5.62 -11.70
C ALA A 298 -31.35 -7.14 -11.41
N VAL A 299 -30.22 -7.69 -10.98
CA VAL A 299 -30.06 -9.11 -10.62
C VAL A 299 -30.98 -9.49 -9.43
N SER A 300 -31.06 -8.63 -8.41
CA SER A 300 -31.96 -8.83 -7.27
C SER A 300 -33.42 -8.96 -7.71
N ALA A 301 -33.86 -8.06 -8.59
CA ALA A 301 -35.25 -8.05 -9.12
C ALA A 301 -35.52 -9.25 -10.01
N GLU A 302 -34.60 -9.60 -10.93
CA GLU A 302 -34.76 -10.70 -11.88
C GLU A 302 -34.87 -12.07 -11.19
N HIS A 303 -33.99 -12.31 -10.20
CA HIS A 303 -33.95 -13.61 -9.48
C HIS A 303 -34.78 -13.64 -8.22
N GLY A 304 -35.35 -12.51 -7.78
CA GLY A 304 -36.12 -12.41 -6.53
C GLY A 304 -35.28 -12.71 -5.28
N VAL A 305 -33.99 -12.35 -5.32
CA VAL A 305 -33.03 -12.56 -4.23
C VAL A 305 -32.70 -11.25 -3.53
N GLU A 306 -32.22 -11.33 -2.29
CA GLU A 306 -31.63 -10.21 -1.58
C GLU A 306 -30.11 -10.21 -1.80
N ILE A 307 -29.53 -9.05 -2.15
CA ILE A 307 -28.09 -8.89 -2.34
C ILE A 307 -27.58 -7.77 -1.46
N GLU A 308 -26.70 -8.11 -0.52
CA GLU A 308 -26.02 -7.16 0.35
C GLU A 308 -24.56 -7.03 -0.10
N LEU A 309 -24.15 -5.81 -0.47
CA LEU A 309 -22.75 -5.51 -0.86
C LEU A 309 -21.96 -5.08 0.37
N LYS A 310 -20.89 -5.82 0.67
CA LYS A 310 -19.92 -5.53 1.73
C LYS A 310 -18.58 -5.16 1.12
N GLY A 311 -17.76 -4.37 1.85
CA GLY A 311 -16.46 -3.89 1.39
C GLY A 311 -16.55 -2.50 0.79
N GLY A 312 -15.55 -2.12 -0.01
CA GLY A 312 -15.48 -0.78 -0.59
C GLY A 312 -14.14 -0.50 -1.25
N PHE A 313 -13.97 0.72 -1.74
CA PHE A 313 -12.70 1.22 -2.26
C PHE A 313 -11.79 1.64 -1.10
N GLY A 314 -11.01 0.69 -0.59
CA GLY A 314 -10.03 0.94 0.49
C GLY A 314 -8.85 1.80 0.04
N ARG A 315 -8.56 1.83 -1.28
CA ARG A 315 -7.49 2.62 -1.90
C ARG A 315 -8.03 3.40 -3.09
N PRO A 316 -8.26 4.72 -2.94
CA PRO A 316 -8.65 5.58 -4.06
C PRO A 316 -7.54 5.67 -5.12
N PRO A 317 -7.86 6.04 -6.38
CA PRO A 317 -6.85 6.31 -7.40
C PRO A 317 -5.87 7.41 -6.97
N LYS A 318 -4.59 7.24 -7.31
CA LYS A 318 -3.54 8.25 -7.12
C LYS A 318 -3.12 8.79 -8.49
N PRO A 319 -3.65 9.93 -8.95
CA PRO A 319 -3.21 10.56 -10.18
C PRO A 319 -1.83 11.18 -10.01
N LEU A 320 -1.06 11.33 -11.08
CA LEU A 320 0.15 12.15 -11.12
C LEU A 320 -0.22 13.59 -11.53
N ASP A 321 -0.97 14.27 -10.67
CA ASP A 321 -1.38 15.65 -10.87
C ASP A 321 -0.27 16.67 -10.57
N ALA A 322 -0.56 17.97 -10.67
CA ALA A 322 0.42 19.02 -10.43
C ALA A 322 0.97 19.01 -8.99
N ASN A 323 0.15 18.60 -8.00
CA ASN A 323 0.57 18.49 -6.61
C ASN A 323 1.60 17.38 -6.43
N GLN A 324 1.32 16.20 -6.99
CA GLN A 324 2.23 15.05 -6.95
C GLN A 324 3.53 15.34 -7.71
N ARG A 325 3.43 15.95 -8.91
CA ARG A 325 4.60 16.29 -9.77
C ARG A 325 5.65 17.13 -9.04
N ARG A 326 5.26 18.08 -8.20
CA ARG A 326 6.21 18.92 -7.45
C ARG A 326 7.19 18.09 -6.62
N LEU A 327 6.68 17.06 -5.92
CA LEU A 327 7.53 16.19 -5.12
C LEU A 327 8.35 15.23 -6.00
N PHE A 328 7.75 14.69 -7.08
CA PHE A 328 8.47 13.87 -8.06
C PHE A 328 9.62 14.63 -8.72
N ASP A 329 9.39 15.88 -9.11
CA ASP A 329 10.44 16.72 -9.71
C ASP A 329 11.59 17.00 -8.74
N LEU A 330 11.29 17.16 -7.44
CA LEU A 330 12.32 17.29 -6.41
C LEU A 330 13.13 16.00 -6.25
N VAL A 331 12.46 14.82 -6.22
CA VAL A 331 13.16 13.52 -6.16
C VAL A 331 14.05 13.32 -7.38
N ARG A 332 13.55 13.64 -8.58
CA ARG A 332 14.32 13.56 -9.82
C ARG A 332 15.53 14.48 -9.81
N ALA A 333 15.35 15.67 -9.27
CA ALA A 333 16.46 16.63 -9.10
C ALA A 333 17.54 16.09 -8.14
N CYS A 334 17.13 15.52 -7.00
CA CYS A 334 18.04 14.85 -6.06
C CYS A 334 18.77 13.68 -6.74
N GLY A 335 18.05 12.88 -7.51
CA GLY A 335 18.64 11.79 -8.28
C GLY A 335 19.70 12.26 -9.27
N ALA A 336 19.40 13.28 -10.08
CA ALA A 336 20.33 13.86 -11.05
C ALA A 336 21.61 14.39 -10.39
N ASP A 337 21.50 15.01 -9.21
CA ASP A 337 22.65 15.52 -8.46
C ASP A 337 23.51 14.39 -7.85
N LEU A 338 22.97 13.17 -7.75
CA LEU A 338 23.67 11.94 -7.35
C LEU A 338 24.12 11.09 -8.56
N GLY A 339 23.89 11.56 -9.78
CA GLY A 339 24.21 10.81 -11.01
C GLY A 339 23.20 9.72 -11.35
N LEU A 340 21.99 9.76 -10.77
CA LEU A 340 20.91 8.81 -11.02
C LEU A 340 19.89 9.40 -11.99
N ASP A 341 19.48 8.62 -12.99
CA ASP A 341 18.37 8.98 -13.88
C ASP A 341 17.06 8.42 -13.31
N ILE A 342 16.33 9.25 -12.57
CA ILE A 342 15.07 8.86 -11.93
C ILE A 342 13.90 9.23 -12.85
N GLY A 343 13.31 8.22 -13.48
CA GLY A 343 12.05 8.32 -14.21
C GLY A 343 10.88 7.76 -13.40
N TRP A 344 9.69 7.75 -14.01
CA TRP A 344 8.49 7.09 -13.45
C TRP A 344 7.65 6.45 -14.54
N ARG A 345 6.87 5.43 -14.13
CA ARG A 345 5.86 4.76 -14.97
C ARG A 345 4.58 4.61 -14.18
N ASP A 346 3.46 4.74 -14.86
CA ASP A 346 2.16 4.45 -14.25
C ASP A 346 1.99 2.96 -14.01
N THR A 347 1.29 2.60 -12.94
CA THR A 347 1.10 1.20 -12.54
C THR A 347 -0.34 0.90 -12.14
N GLY A 348 -0.75 -0.36 -12.34
CA GLY A 348 -2.03 -0.89 -11.84
C GLY A 348 -1.98 -1.34 -10.39
N GLY A 349 -0.79 -1.46 -9.80
CA GLY A 349 -0.59 -1.80 -8.39
C GLY A 349 -0.97 -0.63 -7.48
N VAL A 350 -1.39 -0.95 -6.25
CA VAL A 350 -1.79 0.03 -5.23
C VAL A 350 -0.93 -0.14 -3.99
N CYS A 351 -0.79 0.92 -3.20
CA CYS A 351 -0.10 0.88 -1.90
C CYS A 351 -0.67 1.96 -0.98
N ASP A 352 -0.11 2.11 0.20
CA ASP A 352 -0.51 3.15 1.15
C ASP A 352 -0.33 4.58 0.60
N GLY A 353 0.53 4.77 -0.39
CA GLY A 353 0.64 6.03 -1.11
C GLY A 353 -0.69 6.49 -1.73
N ASN A 354 -1.60 5.57 -2.10
CA ASN A 354 -2.95 5.90 -2.53
C ASN A 354 -3.78 6.56 -1.42
N ASN A 355 -3.71 6.01 -0.20
CA ASN A 355 -4.44 6.53 0.96
C ASN A 355 -3.94 7.92 1.35
N LEU A 356 -2.63 8.14 1.33
CA LEU A 356 -2.01 9.44 1.62
C LEU A 356 -2.38 10.48 0.56
N ALA A 357 -2.28 10.13 -0.72
CA ALA A 357 -2.65 11.02 -1.83
C ALA A 357 -4.13 11.41 -1.81
N ALA A 358 -5.02 10.50 -1.39
CA ALA A 358 -6.44 10.78 -1.22
C ALA A 358 -6.74 11.83 -0.15
N CYS A 359 -5.79 12.06 0.79
CA CYS A 359 -5.85 13.15 1.77
C CYS A 359 -5.32 14.50 1.20
N GLY A 360 -4.98 14.56 -0.09
CA GLY A 360 -4.41 15.76 -0.73
C GLY A 360 -2.90 15.93 -0.52
N LEU A 361 -2.22 14.95 0.09
CA LEU A 361 -0.79 14.99 0.35
C LEU A 361 0.00 14.69 -0.94
N PRO A 362 1.04 15.47 -1.30
CA PRO A 362 2.00 15.05 -2.31
C PRO A 362 2.80 13.85 -1.79
N VAL A 363 2.84 12.76 -2.59
CA VAL A 363 3.43 11.47 -2.19
C VAL A 363 4.30 10.91 -3.30
N VAL A 364 5.52 10.49 -2.95
CA VAL A 364 6.32 9.55 -3.74
C VAL A 364 6.38 8.24 -2.99
N ASP A 365 6.03 7.14 -3.66
CA ASP A 365 5.70 5.89 -2.97
C ASP A 365 6.57 4.67 -3.35
N THR A 366 7.68 4.87 -4.03
CA THR A 366 8.63 3.80 -4.41
C THR A 366 10.07 4.21 -4.17
N LEU A 367 10.32 4.77 -2.97
CA LEU A 367 11.66 5.23 -2.56
C LEU A 367 12.55 4.11 -2.01
N GLY A 368 12.00 2.89 -1.89
CA GLY A 368 12.72 1.72 -1.40
C GLY A 368 13.76 1.18 -2.39
N VAL A 369 14.24 -0.01 -2.10
CA VAL A 369 15.27 -0.69 -2.88
C VAL A 369 14.81 -0.99 -4.31
N ARG A 370 15.75 -1.16 -5.23
CA ARG A 370 15.48 -1.71 -6.56
C ARG A 370 15.30 -3.22 -6.44
N GLY A 371 14.20 -3.72 -6.95
CA GLY A 371 13.86 -5.13 -6.86
C GLY A 371 12.69 -5.50 -7.76
N GLY A 372 12.20 -6.71 -7.60
CA GLY A 372 11.10 -7.19 -8.43
C GLY A 372 10.60 -8.56 -8.02
N ALA A 373 9.72 -9.11 -8.88
CA ALA A 373 9.04 -10.39 -8.67
C ALA A 373 8.35 -10.48 -7.29
N ILE A 374 7.93 -9.32 -6.74
CA ILE A 374 7.21 -9.25 -5.46
C ILE A 374 5.95 -10.12 -5.49
N HIS A 375 5.49 -10.59 -4.34
CA HIS A 375 4.36 -11.53 -4.18
C HIS A 375 4.60 -12.92 -4.80
N SER A 376 5.86 -13.28 -5.04
CA SER A 376 6.25 -14.61 -5.53
C SER A 376 7.50 -15.12 -4.82
N ALA A 377 7.80 -16.41 -4.96
CA ALA A 377 9.03 -17.00 -4.40
C ALA A 377 10.30 -16.55 -5.14
N GLU A 378 10.16 -15.83 -6.23
CA GLU A 378 11.23 -15.19 -6.99
C GLU A 378 11.50 -13.74 -6.56
N GLU A 379 10.86 -13.24 -5.49
CA GLU A 379 11.11 -11.89 -4.98
C GLU A 379 12.60 -11.65 -4.76
N PHE A 380 13.11 -10.54 -5.32
CA PHE A 380 14.53 -10.20 -5.22
C PHE A 380 14.75 -8.71 -4.99
N MET A 381 15.91 -8.40 -4.42
CA MET A 381 16.44 -7.06 -4.21
C MET A 381 17.85 -6.96 -4.80
N LEU A 382 18.17 -5.79 -5.39
CA LEU A 382 19.53 -5.43 -5.81
C LEU A 382 20.26 -4.77 -4.63
N VAL A 383 21.36 -5.39 -4.19
CA VAL A 383 22.09 -5.02 -2.96
C VAL A 383 22.68 -3.60 -3.02
N ASP A 384 23.21 -3.20 -4.17
CA ASP A 384 23.77 -1.86 -4.39
C ASP A 384 22.74 -0.75 -4.21
N SER A 385 21.46 -1.06 -4.42
CA SER A 385 20.37 -0.10 -4.24
C SER A 385 20.14 0.30 -2.79
N LEU A 386 20.60 -0.45 -1.80
CA LEU A 386 20.49 -0.07 -0.39
C LEU A 386 21.16 1.28 -0.11
N VAL A 387 22.42 1.43 -0.49
CA VAL A 387 23.16 2.67 -0.31
C VAL A 387 22.67 3.75 -1.29
N GLU A 388 22.45 3.38 -2.56
CA GLU A 388 21.93 4.30 -3.59
C GLU A 388 20.64 4.99 -3.11
N ARG A 389 19.67 4.22 -2.64
CA ARG A 389 18.36 4.75 -2.21
C ARG A 389 18.42 5.45 -0.85
N ALA A 390 19.29 5.02 0.06
CA ALA A 390 19.54 5.74 1.31
C ALA A 390 20.12 7.12 1.06
N ARG A 391 21.06 7.24 0.12
CA ARG A 391 21.63 8.55 -0.29
C ARG A 391 20.60 9.44 -0.96
N LEU A 392 19.77 8.88 -1.86
CA LEU A 392 18.67 9.61 -2.50
C LEU A 392 17.68 10.15 -1.46
N SER A 393 17.27 9.29 -0.52
CA SER A 393 16.35 9.66 0.56
C SER A 393 16.96 10.70 1.51
N ALA A 394 18.22 10.54 1.89
CA ALA A 394 18.90 11.51 2.76
C ALA A 394 18.99 12.91 2.10
N LEU A 395 19.37 12.97 0.81
CA LEU A 395 19.42 14.23 0.08
C LEU A 395 18.03 14.88 -0.04
N LEU A 396 17.00 14.06 -0.34
CA LEU A 396 15.62 14.54 -0.40
C LEU A 396 15.16 15.11 0.95
N LEU A 397 15.42 14.41 2.06
CA LEU A 397 15.06 14.85 3.41
C LEU A 397 15.77 16.15 3.79
N MET A 398 17.07 16.29 3.51
CA MET A 398 17.82 17.52 3.75
C MET A 398 17.23 18.72 2.97
N ARG A 399 16.86 18.51 1.72
CA ARG A 399 16.26 19.57 0.89
C ARG A 399 14.83 19.91 1.32
N LEU A 400 14.06 18.92 1.73
CA LEU A 400 12.74 19.15 2.34
C LEU A 400 12.89 19.98 3.62
N ALA A 401 13.87 19.66 4.48
CA ALA A 401 14.18 20.41 5.70
C ALA A 401 14.53 21.88 5.42
N GLN A 402 15.10 22.17 4.25
CA GLN A 402 15.42 23.52 3.78
C GLN A 402 14.26 24.22 3.06
N GLY A 403 13.08 23.58 2.98
CA GLY A 403 11.90 24.16 2.34
C GLY A 403 11.90 24.05 0.81
N ALA A 404 12.64 23.10 0.23
CA ALA A 404 12.72 22.93 -1.23
C ALA A 404 11.40 22.48 -1.89
N LEU A 405 10.41 22.02 -1.13
CA LEU A 405 9.07 21.74 -1.66
C LEU A 405 8.24 23.02 -1.63
N PRO A 406 7.95 23.65 -2.77
CA PRO A 406 7.14 24.86 -2.81
C PRO A 406 5.76 24.61 -2.19
N ALA A 407 5.18 25.61 -1.50
CA ALA A 407 3.80 25.53 -1.04
C ALA A 407 2.88 25.19 -2.23
N ALA A 408 1.83 24.40 -1.97
CA ALA A 408 0.77 24.21 -2.98
C ALA A 408 0.28 25.60 -3.40
N ALA A 409 0.20 25.86 -4.70
CA ALA A 409 -0.52 27.02 -5.19
C ALA A 409 -1.90 26.97 -4.55
N ALA A 410 -2.31 28.01 -3.82
CA ALA A 410 -3.62 28.08 -3.23
C ALA A 410 -4.63 27.71 -4.32
N ALA A 411 -5.35 26.62 -4.13
CA ALA A 411 -6.44 26.28 -5.03
C ALA A 411 -7.32 27.52 -5.07
N ALA A 412 -7.48 28.11 -6.25
CA ALA A 412 -8.31 29.29 -6.42
C ALA A 412 -9.69 28.94 -5.84
N ALA A 413 -9.96 29.48 -4.65
CA ALA A 413 -11.31 29.52 -4.09
C ALA A 413 -12.07 30.49 -5.00
N GLY A 414 -12.56 29.94 -6.10
CA GLY A 414 -13.21 30.72 -7.12
C GLY A 414 -14.15 29.88 -7.92
N ALA A 415 -15.37 30.25 -7.74
CA ALA A 415 -16.53 29.94 -8.59
C ALA A 415 -17.45 28.86 -8.03
N SER A 416 -18.37 29.28 -7.21
CA SER A 416 -19.76 29.23 -7.68
C SER A 416 -20.60 30.12 -6.79
N ALA A 417 -21.03 31.23 -7.38
CA ALA A 417 -22.28 31.84 -7.03
C ALA A 417 -23.41 30.99 -7.64
#